data_a7127ec7807dc36d570d90701cd8eec2
#
_entry.id   a7127ec7807dc36d570d90701cd8eec2
#
_cell.length_a   1.000
_cell.length_b   1.000
_cell.length_c   1.000
_cell.angle_alpha   90.00
_cell.angle_beta   90.00
_cell.angle_gamma   90.00
#
_symmetry.space_group_name_H-M   'P 1'
#
loop_
_entity.id
_entity.type
_entity.pdbx_description
1 polymer ?
#
loop_
_entity_poly.entity_id
_entity_poly.type
_entity_poly.pdbx_seq_one_letter_code
_entity_poly.pdbx_strand_id
1 'polypeptide(L)'
;ELCALISALAEVPINQNIAITGSVDQFGRAQPVGGLNEKIEGFFSICQQRGLNGKQGVVIPAPNARHLSLSQEILDAVEQEQFAIWAIEGIEDALPLLTNLVWDGEGQTTLMQTIQERIAQATQQDARHRYPWPLRWLGWFSSN
;
A
#
# COMPACT_ATOMS: atom_id res chain seq x y z
N GLU A 1 -6.87 -2.99 0.29
CA GLU A 1 -6.78 -3.89 -0.88
C GLU A 1 -5.78 -3.37 -1.91
N LEU A 2 -5.91 -2.14 -2.47
CA LEU A 2 -5.02 -1.60 -3.50
C LEU A 2 -3.54 -1.59 -3.07
N CYS A 3 -3.24 -1.13 -1.85
CA CYS A 3 -1.86 -1.13 -1.33
C CYS A 3 -1.27 -2.55 -1.25
N ALA A 4 -2.09 -3.54 -0.87
CA ALA A 4 -1.65 -4.93 -0.82
C ALA A 4 -1.38 -5.49 -2.22
N LEU A 5 -2.20 -5.11 -3.21
CA LEU A 5 -1.97 -5.47 -4.61
C LEU A 5 -0.66 -4.87 -5.14
N ILE A 6 -0.45 -3.57 -4.90
CA ILE A 6 0.78 -2.86 -5.30
C ILE A 6 2.02 -3.50 -4.63
N SER A 7 1.94 -3.79 -3.33
CA SER A 7 2.97 -4.48 -2.58
C SER A 7 3.32 -5.83 -3.19
N ALA A 8 2.30 -6.63 -3.56
CA ALA A 8 2.49 -7.92 -4.18
C ALA A 8 3.11 -7.82 -5.58
N LEU A 9 2.67 -6.86 -6.41
CA LEU A 9 3.22 -6.63 -7.74
C LEU A 9 4.68 -6.15 -7.72
N ALA A 10 5.01 -5.28 -6.75
CA ALA A 10 6.37 -4.78 -6.57
C ALA A 10 7.28 -5.75 -5.81
N GLU A 11 6.72 -6.78 -5.15
CA GLU A 11 7.41 -7.63 -4.16
C GLU A 11 8.06 -6.82 -3.03
N VAL A 12 7.41 -5.73 -2.61
CA VAL A 12 7.88 -4.85 -1.54
C VAL A 12 7.01 -5.05 -0.31
N PRO A 13 7.58 -5.37 0.87
CA PRO A 13 6.81 -5.61 2.07
C PRO A 13 6.14 -4.32 2.58
N ILE A 14 4.94 -4.48 3.16
CA ILE A 14 4.22 -3.40 3.84
C ILE A 14 4.61 -3.37 5.32
N ASN A 15 4.80 -2.16 5.85
CA ASN A 15 5.05 -1.92 7.27
C ASN A 15 3.83 -2.36 8.10
N GLN A 16 4.03 -3.38 8.94
CA GLN A 16 2.96 -3.98 9.75
C GLN A 16 2.59 -3.16 11.00
N ASN A 17 3.30 -2.08 11.29
CA ASN A 17 2.93 -1.15 12.34
C ASN A 17 1.86 -0.13 11.92
N ILE A 18 1.56 -0.05 10.62
CA ILE A 18 0.64 0.94 10.08
C ILE A 18 -0.58 0.24 9.50
N ALA A 19 -1.75 0.58 10.01
CA ALA A 19 -3.02 0.21 9.39
C ALA A 19 -3.44 1.28 8.38
N ILE A 20 -4.15 0.87 7.34
CA ILE A 20 -4.76 1.79 6.38
C ILE A 20 -6.23 1.45 6.18
N THR A 21 -7.07 2.46 6.19
CA THR A 21 -8.49 2.35 5.86
C THR A 21 -8.90 3.48 4.92
N GLY A 22 -9.79 3.17 4.01
CA GLY A 22 -10.25 4.11 3.01
C GLY A 22 -10.74 3.36 1.78
N SER A 23 -11.32 4.08 0.85
CA SER A 23 -11.52 3.61 -0.51
C SER A 23 -10.81 4.56 -1.47
N VAL A 24 -10.61 4.14 -2.70
CA VAL A 24 -9.98 4.97 -3.73
C VAL A 24 -10.86 4.99 -4.97
N ASP A 25 -10.91 6.13 -5.65
CA ASP A 25 -11.55 6.25 -6.95
C ASP A 25 -10.62 5.76 -8.08
N GLN A 26 -11.12 5.82 -9.31
CA GLN A 26 -10.36 5.43 -10.51
C GLN A 26 -9.11 6.28 -10.79
N PHE A 27 -8.97 7.42 -10.13
CA PHE A 27 -7.83 8.33 -10.27
C PHE A 27 -6.82 8.19 -9.09
N GLY A 28 -7.05 7.23 -8.18
CA GLY A 28 -6.18 7.03 -7.02
C GLY A 28 -6.46 7.97 -5.84
N ARG A 29 -7.54 8.78 -5.89
CA ARG A 29 -7.90 9.71 -4.81
C ARG A 29 -8.55 8.99 -3.66
N ALA A 30 -8.12 9.29 -2.45
CA ALA A 30 -8.68 8.72 -1.24
C ALA A 30 -10.13 9.22 -1.00
N GLN A 31 -11.05 8.28 -0.84
CA GLN A 31 -12.46 8.56 -0.61
C GLN A 31 -12.86 8.26 0.83
N PRO A 32 -13.77 9.06 1.41
CA PRO A 32 -14.21 8.87 2.77
C PRO A 32 -14.93 7.53 2.97
N VAL A 33 -14.79 6.98 4.17
CA VAL A 33 -15.44 5.73 4.58
C VAL A 33 -16.16 5.90 5.92
N GLY A 34 -17.16 5.04 6.16
CA GLY A 34 -17.86 4.98 7.44
C GLY A 34 -17.13 4.09 8.46
N GLY A 35 -17.52 4.22 9.74
CA GLY A 35 -17.00 3.41 10.84
C GLY A 35 -15.51 3.65 11.11
N LEU A 36 -15.02 4.86 10.87
CA LEU A 36 -13.60 5.15 10.97
C LEU A 36 -13.12 5.18 12.42
N ASN A 37 -13.91 5.78 13.32
CA ASN A 37 -13.54 5.87 14.73
C ASN A 37 -13.36 4.47 15.33
N GLU A 38 -14.30 3.58 15.07
CA GLU A 38 -14.26 2.19 15.55
C GLU A 38 -13.07 1.41 15.00
N LYS A 39 -12.69 1.68 13.75
CA LYS A 39 -11.49 1.06 13.13
C LYS A 39 -10.20 1.55 13.76
N ILE A 40 -10.10 2.84 14.04
CA ILE A 40 -8.93 3.45 14.71
C ILE A 40 -8.84 2.91 16.13
N GLU A 41 -9.94 2.94 16.89
CA GLU A 41 -9.99 2.45 18.28
C GLU A 41 -9.64 0.97 18.37
N GLY A 42 -10.18 0.15 17.46
CA GLY A 42 -9.86 -1.28 17.40
C GLY A 42 -8.39 -1.54 17.12
N PHE A 43 -7.78 -0.85 16.18
CA PHE A 43 -6.36 -1.00 15.89
C PHE A 43 -5.47 -0.47 17.02
N PHE A 44 -5.83 0.68 17.60
CA PHE A 44 -5.13 1.26 18.74
C PHE A 44 -5.13 0.29 19.94
N SER A 45 -6.27 -0.31 20.26
CA SER A 45 -6.37 -1.30 21.34
C SER A 45 -5.42 -2.48 21.15
N ILE A 46 -5.26 -2.98 19.91
CA ILE A 46 -4.30 -4.05 19.60
C ILE A 46 -2.86 -3.55 19.77
N CYS A 47 -2.54 -2.33 19.32
CA CYS A 47 -1.23 -1.75 19.48
C CYS A 47 -0.88 -1.55 20.95
N GLN A 48 -1.82 -1.07 21.75
CA GLN A 48 -1.66 -0.88 23.19
C GLN A 48 -1.38 -2.21 23.91
N GLN A 49 -2.12 -3.27 23.59
CA GLN A 49 -1.88 -4.61 24.16
C GLN A 49 -0.49 -5.17 23.82
N ARG A 50 0.04 -4.80 22.65
CA ARG A 50 1.39 -5.20 22.20
C ARG A 50 2.50 -4.27 22.67
N GLY A 51 2.15 -3.16 23.30
CA GLY A 51 3.05 -2.08 23.69
C GLY A 51 3.23 -1.05 22.57
N LEU A 52 2.86 0.19 22.88
CA LEU A 52 3.08 1.33 21.98
C LEU A 52 4.59 1.61 21.84
N ASN A 53 5.04 1.90 20.63
CA ASN A 53 6.47 2.08 20.32
C ASN A 53 6.79 3.32 19.47
N GLY A 54 5.80 4.20 19.27
CA GLY A 54 5.93 5.42 18.48
C GLY A 54 6.00 5.21 16.95
N LYS A 55 5.88 3.97 16.47
CA LYS A 55 5.89 3.62 15.04
C LYS A 55 4.55 3.15 14.52
N GLN A 56 3.60 2.94 15.44
CA GLN A 56 2.26 2.48 15.10
C GLN A 56 1.34 3.66 14.77
N GLY A 57 0.39 3.41 13.86
CA GLY A 57 -0.60 4.40 13.52
C GLY A 57 -1.55 3.97 12.42
N VAL A 58 -2.42 4.87 12.04
CA VAL A 58 -3.46 4.62 11.02
C VAL A 58 -3.42 5.69 9.94
N VAL A 59 -3.47 5.24 8.69
CA VAL A 59 -3.64 6.09 7.51
C VAL A 59 -5.11 6.17 7.16
N ILE A 60 -5.64 7.39 7.03
CA ILE A 60 -7.05 7.69 6.79
C ILE A 60 -7.23 8.63 5.60
N PRO A 61 -8.39 8.64 4.92
CA PRO A 61 -8.71 9.67 3.94
C PRO A 61 -8.81 11.06 4.57
N ALA A 62 -8.20 12.07 3.96
CA ALA A 62 -8.24 13.46 4.44
C ALA A 62 -9.66 14.01 4.67
N PRO A 63 -10.68 13.70 3.84
CA PRO A 63 -12.05 14.13 4.11
C PRO A 63 -12.64 13.62 5.43
N ASN A 64 -12.16 12.47 5.92
CA ASN A 64 -12.61 11.91 7.20
C ASN A 64 -12.02 12.64 8.43
N ALA A 65 -10.89 13.32 8.29
CA ALA A 65 -10.19 13.96 9.41
C ALA A 65 -11.09 14.95 10.19
N ARG A 66 -12.02 15.64 9.49
CA ARG A 66 -12.94 16.59 10.09
C ARG A 66 -14.01 15.96 10.99
N HIS A 67 -14.22 14.67 10.88
CA HIS A 67 -15.29 13.93 11.56
C HIS A 67 -14.74 12.91 12.57
N LEU A 68 -13.45 13.03 12.91
CA LEU A 68 -12.85 12.19 13.93
C LEU A 68 -13.41 12.55 15.31
N SER A 69 -13.85 11.51 16.02
CA SER A 69 -14.27 11.61 17.42
C SER A 69 -13.63 10.42 18.15
N LEU A 70 -12.43 10.62 18.65
CA LEU A 70 -11.61 9.59 19.25
C LEU A 70 -11.62 9.71 20.78
N SER A 71 -11.36 8.61 21.46
CA SER A 71 -11.23 8.59 22.92
C SER A 71 -10.04 9.43 23.38
N GLN A 72 -10.12 9.95 24.63
CA GLN A 72 -9.05 10.75 25.20
C GLN A 72 -7.73 9.99 25.25
N GLU A 73 -7.79 8.69 25.45
CA GLU A 73 -6.60 7.81 25.49
C GLU A 73 -5.82 7.81 24.16
N ILE A 74 -6.52 7.81 23.03
CA ILE A 74 -5.88 7.91 21.70
C ILE A 74 -5.29 9.31 21.50
N LEU A 75 -6.01 10.35 21.91
CA LEU A 75 -5.52 11.72 21.79
C LEU A 75 -4.24 11.91 22.61
N ASP A 76 -4.22 11.41 23.85
CA ASP A 76 -3.03 11.46 24.71
C ASP A 76 -1.85 10.70 24.10
N ALA A 77 -2.10 9.52 23.50
CA ALA A 77 -1.05 8.74 22.84
C ALA A 77 -0.51 9.43 21.58
N VAL A 78 -1.36 10.15 20.85
CA VAL A 78 -0.92 10.95 19.69
C VAL A 78 -0.10 12.16 20.14
N GLU A 79 -0.53 12.85 21.20
CA GLU A 79 0.17 14.00 21.76
C GLU A 79 1.56 13.61 22.32
N GLN A 80 1.69 12.38 22.85
CA GLN A 80 2.94 11.81 23.33
C GLN A 80 3.79 11.15 22.23
N GLU A 81 3.41 11.30 20.96
CA GLU A 81 4.09 10.68 19.80
C GLU A 81 4.21 9.14 19.87
N GLN A 82 3.34 8.49 20.64
CA GLN A 82 3.31 7.03 20.77
C GLN A 82 2.46 6.34 19.71
N PHE A 83 1.53 7.09 19.09
CA PHE A 83 0.63 6.65 18.03
C PHE A 83 0.45 7.77 17.02
N ALA A 84 0.25 7.46 15.75
CA ALA A 84 0.10 8.46 14.71
C ALA A 84 -1.16 8.26 13.87
N ILE A 85 -1.73 9.36 13.37
CA ILE A 85 -2.83 9.34 12.42
C ILE A 85 -2.42 10.21 11.23
N TRP A 86 -2.31 9.59 10.06
CA TRP A 86 -1.95 10.28 8.82
C TRP A 86 -3.17 10.45 7.93
N ALA A 87 -3.47 11.67 7.55
CA ALA A 87 -4.52 11.99 6.59
C ALA A 87 -3.90 12.10 5.18
N ILE A 88 -4.44 11.36 4.22
CA ILE A 88 -3.94 11.30 2.85
C ILE A 88 -4.99 11.77 1.85
N GLU A 89 -4.57 12.36 0.76
CA GLU A 89 -5.43 12.75 -0.36
C GLU A 89 -5.46 11.69 -1.46
N GLY A 90 -4.37 10.94 -1.63
CA GLY A 90 -4.25 9.90 -2.64
C GLY A 90 -3.41 8.71 -2.20
N ILE A 91 -3.38 7.71 -3.08
CA ILE A 91 -2.61 6.48 -2.86
C ILE A 91 -1.10 6.77 -2.85
N GLU A 92 -0.67 7.78 -3.57
CA GLU A 92 0.73 8.22 -3.67
C GLU A 92 1.28 8.70 -2.32
N ASP A 93 0.41 9.26 -1.45
CA ASP A 93 0.76 9.66 -0.09
C ASP A 93 0.85 8.44 0.86
N ALA A 94 0.01 7.42 0.62
CA ALA A 94 -0.04 6.23 1.47
C ALA A 94 1.17 5.30 1.27
N LEU A 95 1.59 5.13 0.03
CA LEU A 95 2.60 4.14 -0.33
C LEU A 95 3.96 4.38 0.32
N PRO A 96 4.50 5.62 0.39
CA PRO A 96 5.74 5.89 1.11
C PRO A 96 5.66 5.56 2.60
N LEU A 97 4.53 5.83 3.25
CA LEU A 97 4.31 5.48 4.67
C LEU A 97 4.32 3.97 4.90
N LEU A 98 3.77 3.22 3.94
CA LEU A 98 3.61 1.77 4.06
C LEU A 98 4.85 0.99 3.60
N THR A 99 5.61 1.50 2.63
CA THR A 99 6.70 0.74 1.97
C THR A 99 8.08 1.36 2.16
N ASN A 100 8.16 2.59 2.64
CA ASN A 100 9.37 3.42 2.67
C ASN A 100 9.97 3.73 1.28
N LEU A 101 9.18 3.50 0.20
CA LEU A 101 9.56 3.82 -1.17
C LEU A 101 8.64 4.90 -1.72
N VAL A 102 9.17 5.85 -2.46
CA VAL A 102 8.36 6.84 -3.16
C VAL A 102 7.65 6.22 -4.36
N TRP A 103 6.47 6.76 -4.70
CA TRP A 103 5.69 6.27 -5.83
C TRP A 103 6.39 6.51 -7.15
N ASP A 104 6.83 7.74 -7.39
CA ASP A 104 7.54 8.17 -8.60
C ASP A 104 8.54 9.27 -8.26
N GLY A 105 9.60 9.43 -9.05
CA GLY A 105 10.63 10.45 -8.83
C GLY A 105 11.92 10.16 -9.58
N GLU A 106 12.75 11.19 -9.73
CA GLU A 106 14.07 11.07 -10.37
C GLU A 106 15.16 10.74 -9.34
N GLY A 107 16.12 9.93 -9.74
CA GLY A 107 17.36 9.70 -9.00
C GLY A 107 17.35 8.64 -7.92
N GLN A 108 16.22 7.93 -7.73
CA GLN A 108 16.12 6.79 -6.80
C GLN A 108 15.16 5.72 -7.33
N THR A 109 15.28 4.50 -6.83
CA THR A 109 14.36 3.42 -7.18
C THR A 109 12.96 3.74 -6.66
N THR A 110 11.97 3.75 -7.55
CA THR A 110 10.58 4.05 -7.24
C THR A 110 9.72 2.79 -7.29
N LEU A 111 8.56 2.82 -6.62
CA LEU A 111 7.59 1.73 -6.70
C LEU A 111 7.12 1.51 -8.15
N MET A 112 6.89 2.57 -8.90
CA MET A 112 6.47 2.49 -10.30
C MET A 112 7.50 1.76 -11.16
N GLN A 113 8.78 2.09 -11.03
CA GLN A 113 9.86 1.40 -11.75
C GLN A 113 9.93 -0.08 -11.39
N THR A 114 9.88 -0.40 -10.10
CA THR A 114 9.88 -1.78 -9.62
C THR A 114 8.73 -2.59 -10.19
N ILE A 115 7.51 -2.04 -10.22
CA ILE A 115 6.33 -2.68 -10.82
C ILE A 115 6.53 -2.90 -12.33
N GLN A 116 6.99 -1.89 -13.06
CA GLN A 116 7.23 -1.98 -14.50
C GLN A 116 8.24 -3.08 -14.84
N GLU A 117 9.34 -3.16 -14.10
CA GLU A 117 10.35 -4.21 -14.27
C GLU A 117 9.77 -5.60 -14.00
N ARG A 118 8.96 -5.75 -12.94
CA ARG A 118 8.31 -7.04 -12.60
C ARG A 118 7.31 -7.48 -13.67
N ILE A 119 6.47 -6.57 -14.16
CA ILE A 119 5.54 -6.86 -15.24
C ILE A 119 6.29 -7.27 -16.51
N ALA A 120 7.36 -6.57 -16.86
CA ALA A 120 8.18 -6.91 -18.02
C ALA A 120 8.80 -8.31 -17.89
N GLN A 121 9.34 -8.66 -16.71
CA GLN A 121 9.89 -10.00 -16.43
C GLN A 121 8.82 -11.09 -16.53
N ALA A 122 7.64 -10.88 -15.92
CA ALA A 122 6.53 -11.82 -15.99
C ALA A 122 6.05 -12.06 -17.44
N THR A 123 5.95 -10.99 -18.23
CA THR A 123 5.56 -11.07 -19.64
C THR A 123 6.57 -11.85 -20.48
N GLN A 124 7.88 -11.71 -20.20
CA GLN A 124 8.92 -12.47 -20.89
C GLN A 124 8.90 -13.97 -20.51
N GLN A 125 8.58 -14.30 -19.27
CA GLN A 125 8.43 -15.69 -18.83
C GLN A 125 7.20 -16.34 -19.48
N ASP A 126 6.07 -15.67 -19.56
CA ASP A 126 4.85 -16.14 -20.23
C ASP A 126 5.07 -16.38 -21.74
N ALA A 127 5.82 -15.52 -22.41
CA ALA A 127 6.16 -15.69 -23.81
C ALA A 127 6.97 -16.99 -24.07
N ARG A 128 7.80 -17.41 -23.11
CA ARG A 128 8.57 -18.66 -23.19
C ARG A 128 7.71 -19.91 -22.97
N HIS A 129 6.57 -19.80 -22.28
CA HIS A 129 5.68 -20.92 -21.95
C HIS A 129 4.48 -21.05 -22.90
N ARG A 130 4.25 -20.10 -23.80
CA ARG A 130 3.06 -20.05 -24.68
C ARG A 130 3.00 -21.15 -25.75
N TYR A 131 4.12 -21.83 -26.05
CA TYR A 131 4.11 -22.94 -26.99
C TYR A 131 4.25 -24.26 -26.24
N PRO A 132 3.22 -25.13 -26.28
CA PRO A 132 3.37 -26.51 -25.78
C PRO A 132 4.51 -27.18 -26.49
N TRP A 133 5.25 -27.98 -25.75
CA TRP A 133 6.46 -28.70 -26.19
C TRP A 133 6.43 -29.23 -27.65
N PRO A 134 5.33 -29.86 -28.17
CA PRO A 134 5.31 -30.39 -29.52
C PRO A 134 5.36 -29.34 -30.63
N LEU A 135 5.05 -28.06 -30.33
CA LEU A 135 4.99 -26.98 -31.35
C LEU A 135 6.18 -26.01 -31.30
N ARG A 136 7.11 -26.19 -30.36
CA ARG A 136 8.30 -25.31 -30.25
C ARG A 136 9.24 -25.43 -31.47
N TRP A 137 9.27 -26.55 -32.17
CA TRP A 137 10.12 -26.75 -33.35
C TRP A 137 9.53 -26.11 -34.62
N LEU A 138 8.19 -25.85 -34.67
CA LEU A 138 7.55 -25.18 -35.80
C LEU A 138 7.92 -23.69 -35.90
N GLY A 139 8.28 -23.04 -34.82
CA GLY A 139 8.77 -21.65 -34.79
C GLY A 139 10.12 -21.47 -35.52
N TRP A 140 10.88 -22.54 -35.72
CA TRP A 140 12.18 -22.50 -36.43
C TRP A 140 12.00 -22.33 -37.93
N PHE A 141 10.86 -22.74 -38.50
CA PHE A 141 10.57 -22.61 -39.94
C PHE A 141 10.02 -21.24 -40.36
N SER A 142 9.72 -20.37 -39.43
CA SER A 142 9.13 -19.03 -39.68
C SER A 142 10.15 -17.89 -39.73
N SER A 143 11.46 -18.20 -39.58
CA SER A 143 12.56 -17.22 -39.54
C SER A 143 13.55 -17.31 -40.71
N ASN A 144 13.08 -17.64 -41.90
CA ASN A 144 13.83 -17.43 -43.16
C ASN A 144 12.99 -16.70 -44.18
#